data_ffbf1fd0ecff0463bb1527ffe05b56e3
#
_entry.id   ffbf1fd0ecff0463bb1527ffe05b56e3
#
_cell.length_a   1.000
_cell.length_b   1.000
_cell.length_c   1.000
_cell.angle_alpha   90.00
_cell.angle_beta   90.00
_cell.angle_gamma   90.00
#
_symmetry.space_group_name_H-M   'P 1'
#
loop_
_entity.id
_entity.type
_entity.pdbx_description
1 polymer ?
#
loop_
_entity_poly.entity_id
_entity_poly.type
_entity_poly.pdbx_seq_one_letter_code
_entity_poly.pdbx_strand_id
1 'polypeptide(L)'
;TVPSNAKVSSGKDQEIFVLSARRTNMKDRINKGTWTVALSGSSTADEKTPASLLELTDDSVNDTPTATPVGDRYNIVSGSAGTIVNAATDRTYGFFYPDMGIMVFSAAELSSSIPGKGANKAEVVTFDNALHKGFGFSSDTNANEKTALRLVNCLQPVGAKLSFRDEEDQVSAQYFCRVRSGHANFSNNPTFVSGSENKLRVEKMRGNPNTFITSVQLYNDNQEMVAVANLSTPLKKNFSSEATIKVKLTY
;
A
#
# COMPACT_ATOMS: atom_id res chain seq x y z
N THR A 1 -15.58 -17.62 -8.71
CA THR A 1 -15.07 -18.43 -9.82
C THR A 1 -13.91 -17.70 -10.44
N VAL A 2 -12.71 -18.23 -10.34
CA VAL A 2 -11.59 -17.79 -11.17
C VAL A 2 -11.96 -18.28 -12.59
N PRO A 3 -12.10 -17.43 -13.58
CA PRO A 3 -12.38 -17.94 -14.91
C PRO A 3 -11.15 -18.73 -15.37
N SER A 4 -11.35 -20.00 -15.60
CA SER A 4 -10.50 -20.65 -16.59
C SER A 4 -10.63 -19.80 -17.84
N ASN A 5 -9.50 -19.46 -18.43
CA ASN A 5 -9.35 -18.68 -19.65
C ASN A 5 -10.66 -18.55 -20.46
N ALA A 6 -11.11 -17.34 -20.76
CA ALA A 6 -12.35 -17.06 -21.50
C ALA A 6 -12.45 -17.79 -22.86
N LYS A 7 -11.41 -18.45 -23.30
CA LYS A 7 -11.35 -19.28 -24.53
C LYS A 7 -11.44 -20.79 -24.29
N VAL A 8 -11.38 -21.26 -23.04
CA VAL A 8 -11.42 -22.71 -22.78
C VAL A 8 -12.36 -23.00 -21.61
N SER A 9 -13.53 -23.52 -21.95
CA SER A 9 -14.54 -24.14 -21.12
C SER A 9 -14.91 -23.47 -19.78
N SER A 10 -16.16 -23.20 -19.62
CA SER A 10 -16.96 -22.75 -18.48
C SER A 10 -16.80 -23.58 -17.17
N GLY A 11 -15.64 -24.08 -16.85
CA GLY A 11 -15.36 -24.83 -15.61
C GLY A 11 -14.96 -23.89 -14.47
N LYS A 12 -15.45 -24.17 -13.26
CA LYS A 12 -14.96 -23.58 -12.05
C LYS A 12 -13.65 -24.28 -11.68
N ASP A 13 -12.60 -23.53 -11.36
CA ASP A 13 -11.41 -24.12 -10.78
C ASP A 13 -11.76 -24.78 -9.44
N GLN A 14 -11.38 -26.03 -9.31
CA GLN A 14 -11.59 -26.79 -8.08
C GLN A 14 -10.55 -26.47 -7.03
N GLU A 15 -9.42 -25.91 -7.45
CA GLU A 15 -8.27 -25.63 -6.63
C GLU A 15 -7.69 -24.27 -6.95
N ILE A 16 -7.40 -23.52 -5.90
CA ILE A 16 -6.83 -22.18 -5.99
C ILE A 16 -5.68 -22.04 -5.00
N PHE A 17 -4.72 -21.19 -5.34
CA PHE A 17 -3.74 -20.67 -4.39
C PHE A 17 -4.14 -19.26 -3.99
N VAL A 18 -3.98 -18.93 -2.72
CA VAL A 18 -4.26 -17.60 -2.20
C VAL A 18 -3.02 -17.05 -1.51
N LEU A 19 -2.51 -15.91 -2.00
CA LEU A 19 -1.50 -15.13 -1.32
C LEU A 19 -2.17 -13.92 -0.70
N SER A 20 -1.94 -13.70 0.60
CA SER A 20 -2.42 -12.50 1.28
C SER A 20 -1.25 -11.71 1.88
N ALA A 21 -1.21 -10.43 1.58
CA ALA A 21 -0.27 -9.51 2.18
C ALA A 21 -0.74 -9.09 3.58
N ARG A 22 0.20 -8.95 4.51
CA ARG A 22 -0.11 -8.37 5.82
C ARG A 22 -0.34 -6.88 5.68
N ARG A 23 -1.32 -6.35 6.42
CA ARG A 23 -1.65 -4.92 6.42
C ARG A 23 -0.44 -4.04 6.75
N THR A 24 0.44 -4.51 7.62
CA THR A 24 1.68 -3.81 7.96
C THR A 24 2.64 -3.60 6.78
N ASN A 25 2.53 -4.43 5.73
CA ASN A 25 3.41 -4.39 4.57
C ASN A 25 2.79 -3.65 3.38
N MET A 26 1.48 -3.47 3.36
CA MET A 26 0.78 -2.88 2.21
C MET A 26 0.11 -1.54 2.52
N LYS A 27 0.09 -1.10 3.80
CA LYS A 27 -0.63 0.08 4.28
C LYS A 27 -2.12 0.02 3.91
N ASP A 28 -2.62 0.95 3.09
CA ASP A 28 -4.03 0.94 2.67
C ASP A 28 -4.29 -0.10 1.60
N ARG A 29 -3.41 -0.21 0.61
CA ARG A 29 -3.54 -1.16 -0.49
C ARG A 29 -2.20 -1.52 -1.12
N ILE A 30 -2.18 -2.58 -1.93
CA ILE A 30 -1.06 -2.86 -2.83
C ILE A 30 -1.22 -1.98 -4.07
N ASN A 31 -0.18 -1.24 -4.42
CA ASN A 31 -0.19 -0.39 -5.60
C ASN A 31 -0.26 -1.25 -6.86
N LYS A 32 -1.35 -1.09 -7.61
CA LYS A 32 -1.60 -1.78 -8.88
C LYS A 32 -0.55 -1.42 -9.93
N GLY A 33 -0.26 -2.37 -10.81
CA GLY A 33 0.75 -2.18 -11.86
C GLY A 33 2.19 -2.10 -11.36
N THR A 34 2.46 -2.45 -10.10
CA THR A 34 3.84 -2.35 -9.55
C THR A 34 4.37 -3.65 -8.98
N TRP A 35 3.55 -4.67 -8.92
CA TRP A 35 3.94 -5.92 -8.31
C TRP A 35 4.36 -6.97 -9.34
N THR A 36 5.18 -7.88 -8.88
CA THR A 36 5.62 -9.06 -9.64
C THR A 36 5.65 -10.26 -8.71
N VAL A 37 5.06 -11.35 -9.16
CA VAL A 37 5.25 -12.68 -8.58
C VAL A 37 6.01 -13.51 -9.61
N ALA A 38 7.22 -13.90 -9.29
CA ALA A 38 8.03 -14.73 -10.14
C ALA A 38 8.03 -16.18 -9.61
N LEU A 39 7.57 -17.09 -10.44
CA LEU A 39 7.50 -18.53 -10.15
C LEU A 39 8.55 -19.25 -10.99
N SER A 40 9.36 -20.05 -10.33
CA SER A 40 10.38 -20.88 -10.96
C SER A 40 10.09 -22.34 -10.60
N GLY A 41 9.35 -23.02 -11.45
CA GLY A 41 9.02 -24.43 -11.28
C GLY A 41 9.65 -25.28 -12.37
N SER A 42 9.94 -26.56 -12.06
CA SER A 42 10.38 -27.54 -13.04
C SER A 42 9.22 -28.42 -13.46
N SER A 43 9.03 -28.59 -14.74
CA SER A 43 8.10 -29.60 -15.30
C SER A 43 8.78 -30.96 -15.46
N THR A 44 10.09 -31.08 -15.23
CA THR A 44 10.89 -32.29 -15.33
C THR A 44 11.08 -32.95 -13.95
N ALA A 45 11.53 -34.19 -13.93
CA ALA A 45 11.80 -34.90 -12.70
C ALA A 45 12.99 -34.32 -11.89
N ASP A 46 13.77 -33.42 -12.48
CA ASP A 46 14.86 -32.73 -11.82
C ASP A 46 14.36 -31.40 -11.24
N GLU A 47 14.09 -31.41 -9.95
CA GLU A 47 13.51 -30.31 -9.18
C GLU A 47 14.42 -29.10 -8.98
N LYS A 48 15.71 -29.32 -9.18
CA LYS A 48 16.73 -28.30 -8.88
C LYS A 48 16.98 -27.35 -10.03
N THR A 49 16.53 -27.72 -11.23
CA THR A 49 16.73 -26.90 -12.42
C THR A 49 15.42 -26.23 -12.81
N PRO A 50 15.26 -24.90 -12.61
CA PRO A 50 14.06 -24.21 -13.04
C PRO A 50 13.93 -24.30 -14.57
N ALA A 51 12.85 -24.91 -15.04
CA ALA A 51 12.62 -25.06 -16.48
C ALA A 51 12.29 -23.74 -17.19
N SER A 52 11.61 -22.85 -16.48
CA SER A 52 11.28 -21.51 -16.97
C SER A 52 10.84 -20.62 -15.82
N LEU A 53 11.18 -19.35 -15.90
CA LEU A 53 10.68 -18.34 -15.01
C LEU A 53 9.35 -17.82 -15.57
N LEU A 54 8.27 -17.93 -14.79
CA LEU A 54 7.00 -17.29 -15.08
C LEU A 54 6.84 -16.09 -14.16
N GLU A 55 6.82 -14.89 -14.74
CA GLU A 55 6.50 -13.66 -14.03
C GLU A 55 5.05 -13.30 -14.24
N LEU A 56 4.37 -12.90 -13.17
CA LEU A 56 2.96 -12.54 -13.13
C LEU A 56 2.80 -11.13 -12.55
N THR A 57 1.89 -10.38 -13.12
CA THR A 57 1.49 -9.04 -12.69
C THR A 57 -0.01 -8.84 -12.93
N ASP A 58 -0.55 -7.67 -12.63
CA ASP A 58 -1.93 -7.31 -12.93
C ASP A 58 -2.06 -6.56 -14.26
N ASP A 59 -3.27 -6.57 -14.79
CA ASP A 59 -3.64 -5.92 -16.08
C ASP A 59 -4.07 -4.45 -15.92
N SER A 60 -3.92 -3.85 -14.76
CA SER A 60 -4.42 -2.51 -14.43
C SER A 60 -3.92 -1.38 -15.33
N VAL A 61 -2.80 -1.59 -16.02
CA VAL A 61 -2.23 -0.62 -16.96
C VAL A 61 -3.02 -0.56 -18.26
N ASN A 62 -3.61 -1.69 -18.67
CA ASN A 62 -4.28 -1.82 -19.97
C ASN A 62 -5.79 -1.96 -19.85
N ASP A 63 -6.29 -2.45 -18.72
CA ASP A 63 -7.70 -2.76 -18.52
C ASP A 63 -8.33 -2.04 -17.34
N THR A 64 -9.65 -1.84 -17.43
CA THR A 64 -10.45 -1.28 -16.35
C THR A 64 -10.80 -2.34 -15.32
N PRO A 65 -10.86 -1.99 -14.03
CA PRO A 65 -11.20 -2.95 -13.00
C PRO A 65 -12.64 -3.46 -13.13
N THR A 66 -12.85 -4.67 -12.63
CA THR A 66 -14.20 -5.16 -12.37
C THR A 66 -14.57 -4.77 -10.94
N ALA A 67 -15.62 -3.95 -10.78
CA ALA A 67 -16.13 -3.59 -9.46
C ALA A 67 -16.71 -4.81 -8.75
N THR A 68 -16.32 -5.01 -7.50
CA THR A 68 -16.84 -6.07 -6.63
C THR A 68 -17.27 -5.50 -5.27
N PRO A 69 -18.06 -6.20 -4.47
CA PRO A 69 -18.45 -5.73 -3.13
C PRO A 69 -17.28 -5.49 -2.17
N VAL A 70 -16.09 -6.01 -2.49
CA VAL A 70 -14.87 -5.91 -1.67
C VAL A 70 -13.82 -4.97 -2.29
N GLY A 71 -14.22 -4.16 -3.25
CA GLY A 71 -13.35 -3.24 -3.98
C GLY A 71 -13.09 -3.67 -5.43
N ASP A 72 -12.16 -3.01 -6.06
CA ASP A 72 -11.78 -3.27 -7.44
C ASP A 72 -11.01 -4.59 -7.57
N ARG A 73 -11.30 -5.31 -8.66
CA ARG A 73 -10.64 -6.56 -9.02
C ARG A 73 -9.95 -6.42 -10.37
N TYR A 74 -8.71 -6.86 -10.44
CA TYR A 74 -7.92 -6.95 -11.66
C TYR A 74 -7.60 -8.41 -12.00
N ASN A 75 -7.32 -8.69 -13.27
CA ASN A 75 -6.85 -10.02 -13.66
C ASN A 75 -5.34 -10.13 -13.46
N ILE A 76 -4.89 -11.34 -13.18
CA ILE A 76 -3.47 -11.67 -13.10
C ILE A 76 -3.04 -12.25 -14.46
N VAL A 77 -2.03 -11.62 -15.05
CA VAL A 77 -1.53 -11.94 -16.40
C VAL A 77 -0.02 -12.16 -16.36
N SER A 78 0.53 -12.71 -17.42
CA SER A 78 1.99 -12.84 -17.54
C SER A 78 2.65 -11.50 -17.80
N GLY A 79 3.64 -11.16 -16.97
CA GLY A 79 4.34 -9.90 -17.04
C GLY A 79 5.04 -9.54 -15.74
N SER A 80 5.59 -8.35 -15.69
CA SER A 80 6.37 -7.86 -14.55
C SER A 80 6.11 -6.37 -14.34
N ALA A 81 5.78 -5.99 -13.10
CA ALA A 81 5.56 -4.59 -12.71
C ALA A 81 4.64 -3.81 -13.67
N GLY A 82 3.49 -4.39 -14.02
CA GLY A 82 2.51 -3.79 -14.92
C GLY A 82 2.84 -3.92 -16.42
N THR A 83 4.01 -4.42 -16.78
CA THR A 83 4.37 -4.68 -18.17
C THR A 83 3.91 -6.08 -18.57
N ILE A 84 2.92 -6.16 -19.45
CA ILE A 84 2.33 -7.42 -19.91
C ILE A 84 3.15 -7.99 -21.06
N VAL A 85 3.53 -9.27 -20.97
CA VAL A 85 4.39 -9.91 -21.98
C VAL A 85 3.61 -10.33 -23.21
N ASN A 86 2.35 -10.70 -23.09
CA ASN A 86 1.54 -11.27 -24.18
C ASN A 86 0.10 -10.77 -24.13
N ALA A 87 -0.11 -9.49 -24.45
CA ALA A 87 -1.46 -8.89 -24.51
C ALA A 87 -2.39 -9.58 -25.53
N ALA A 88 -1.84 -10.26 -26.54
CA ALA A 88 -2.62 -10.91 -27.61
C ALA A 88 -3.23 -12.26 -27.22
N THR A 89 -2.78 -12.89 -26.14
CA THR A 89 -3.23 -14.24 -25.74
C THR A 89 -4.05 -14.25 -24.45
N ASP A 90 -4.26 -13.12 -23.83
CA ASP A 90 -5.15 -12.83 -22.67
C ASP A 90 -5.39 -14.00 -21.71
N ARG A 91 -4.31 -14.72 -21.37
CA ARG A 91 -4.40 -15.82 -20.42
C ARG A 91 -4.44 -15.24 -19.02
N THR A 92 -5.54 -15.45 -18.33
CA THR A 92 -5.72 -15.04 -16.95
C THR A 92 -5.29 -16.16 -16.02
N TYR A 93 -4.34 -15.87 -15.14
CA TYR A 93 -3.84 -16.81 -14.13
C TYR A 93 -4.58 -16.70 -12.81
N GLY A 94 -5.41 -15.66 -12.65
CA GLY A 94 -6.15 -15.44 -11.43
C GLY A 94 -6.66 -14.03 -11.27
N PHE A 95 -6.96 -13.65 -10.02
CA PHE A 95 -7.50 -12.35 -9.68
C PHE A 95 -6.69 -11.66 -8.59
N PHE A 96 -6.55 -10.37 -8.72
CA PHE A 96 -5.90 -9.49 -7.76
C PHE A 96 -6.89 -8.48 -7.17
N TYR A 97 -6.89 -8.38 -5.84
CA TYR A 97 -7.71 -7.44 -5.07
C TYR A 97 -6.77 -6.49 -4.31
N PRO A 98 -6.47 -5.31 -4.85
CA PRO A 98 -5.50 -4.38 -4.27
C PRO A 98 -5.85 -3.92 -2.86
N ASP A 99 -7.11 -3.55 -2.60
CA ASP A 99 -7.57 -3.03 -1.31
C ASP A 99 -7.51 -4.08 -0.18
N MET A 100 -7.68 -5.34 -0.53
CA MET A 100 -7.56 -6.45 0.41
C MET A 100 -6.13 -6.99 0.52
N GLY A 101 -5.28 -6.68 -0.46
CA GLY A 101 -3.94 -7.26 -0.57
C GLY A 101 -3.97 -8.76 -0.84
N ILE A 102 -4.97 -9.24 -1.60
CA ILE A 102 -5.18 -10.65 -1.87
C ILE A 102 -4.96 -10.93 -3.35
N MET A 103 -4.17 -11.96 -3.62
CA MET A 103 -3.96 -12.53 -4.96
C MET A 103 -4.49 -13.97 -4.94
N VAL A 104 -5.40 -14.27 -5.85
CA VAL A 104 -5.99 -15.59 -6.02
C VAL A 104 -5.53 -16.17 -7.35
N PHE A 105 -4.84 -17.29 -7.32
CA PHE A 105 -4.30 -17.93 -8.52
C PHE A 105 -5.05 -19.23 -8.83
N SER A 106 -5.21 -19.51 -10.10
CA SER A 106 -5.72 -20.78 -10.62
C SER A 106 -4.65 -21.85 -10.56
N ALA A 107 -4.90 -22.94 -9.84
CA ALA A 107 -3.97 -24.06 -9.80
C ALA A 107 -3.91 -24.78 -11.17
N ALA A 108 -5.00 -24.80 -11.92
CA ALA A 108 -5.04 -25.40 -13.25
C ALA A 108 -4.14 -24.63 -14.24
N GLU A 109 -4.23 -23.30 -14.26
CA GLU A 109 -3.43 -22.46 -15.13
C GLU A 109 -1.94 -22.42 -14.75
N LEU A 110 -1.62 -22.62 -13.48
CA LEU A 110 -0.25 -22.68 -12.97
C LEU A 110 0.34 -24.11 -12.93
N SER A 111 -0.37 -25.10 -13.44
CA SER A 111 0.04 -26.51 -13.33
C SER A 111 1.40 -26.82 -13.96
N SER A 112 1.82 -26.07 -14.95
CA SER A 112 3.14 -26.21 -15.58
C SER A 112 4.26 -25.49 -14.82
N SER A 113 3.92 -24.50 -14.01
CA SER A 113 4.88 -23.66 -13.26
C SER A 113 5.00 -24.06 -11.80
N ILE A 114 4.00 -24.77 -11.26
CA ILE A 114 4.02 -25.35 -9.93
C ILE A 114 3.98 -26.87 -10.08
N PRO A 115 5.13 -27.54 -10.07
CA PRO A 115 5.20 -28.98 -10.28
C PRO A 115 4.58 -29.77 -9.12
N GLY A 116 4.18 -30.99 -9.38
CA GLY A 116 3.86 -31.98 -8.35
C GLY A 116 2.40 -32.35 -8.18
N LYS A 117 1.47 -31.82 -8.99
CA LYS A 117 0.10 -32.33 -9.02
C LYS A 117 -0.21 -33.09 -10.32
N GLY A 118 -0.49 -34.34 -10.21
CA GLY A 118 -0.85 -35.22 -11.32
C GLY A 118 -0.25 -36.60 -11.18
N ALA A 119 -0.94 -37.61 -11.70
CA ALA A 119 -0.64 -39.04 -11.51
C ALA A 119 0.76 -39.49 -11.95
N ASN A 120 1.49 -38.67 -12.71
CA ASN A 120 2.78 -39.02 -13.29
C ASN A 120 3.91 -38.03 -12.92
N LYS A 121 3.67 -37.13 -11.99
CA LYS A 121 4.73 -36.24 -11.51
C LYS A 121 5.23 -36.77 -10.19
N ALA A 122 6.48 -37.20 -10.21
CA ALA A 122 7.19 -37.58 -9.00
C ALA A 122 7.01 -36.48 -7.94
N GLU A 123 6.96 -36.83 -6.69
CA GLU A 123 6.87 -35.92 -5.58
C GLU A 123 8.11 -35.04 -5.58
N VAL A 124 7.97 -33.87 -6.20
CA VAL A 124 9.06 -32.98 -6.56
C VAL A 124 9.53 -32.18 -5.35
N VAL A 125 8.87 -32.31 -4.23
CA VAL A 125 9.28 -31.67 -3.01
C VAL A 125 9.82 -32.69 -2.04
N THR A 126 11.13 -32.91 -2.07
CA THR A 126 11.84 -33.50 -0.95
C THR A 126 11.75 -32.49 0.20
N PHE A 127 10.78 -32.72 1.08
CA PHE A 127 10.75 -31.97 2.32
C PHE A 127 12.04 -32.27 3.06
N ASP A 128 12.88 -31.28 3.25
CA ASP A 128 13.92 -31.39 4.24
C ASP A 128 13.23 -31.57 5.60
N ASN A 129 13.20 -32.83 6.04
CA ASN A 129 12.61 -33.22 7.32
C ASN A 129 13.21 -32.44 8.51
N ALA A 130 14.35 -31.78 8.34
CA ALA A 130 14.96 -30.96 9.36
C ALA A 130 14.29 -29.57 9.48
N LEU A 131 13.88 -28.99 8.38
CA LEU A 131 13.20 -27.68 8.35
C LEU A 131 11.70 -27.79 8.65
N HIS A 132 11.09 -28.93 8.37
CA HIS A 132 9.63 -29.11 8.48
C HIS A 132 9.23 -30.05 9.65
N LYS A 133 10.17 -30.44 10.50
CA LYS A 133 9.89 -31.16 11.75
C LYS A 133 8.99 -30.30 12.65
N GLY A 134 7.75 -30.70 12.76
CA GLY A 134 6.77 -30.07 13.64
C GLY A 134 5.46 -29.68 12.99
N PHE A 135 5.36 -29.71 11.67
CA PHE A 135 4.13 -29.34 10.97
C PHE A 135 3.16 -30.50 10.71
N GLY A 136 3.47 -31.73 11.13
CA GLY A 136 2.54 -32.86 11.05
C GLY A 136 1.96 -33.12 9.65
N PHE A 137 2.78 -32.97 8.61
CA PHE A 137 2.32 -33.12 7.22
C PHE A 137 1.81 -34.55 6.94
N SER A 138 0.68 -34.59 6.24
CA SER A 138 0.10 -35.83 5.75
C SER A 138 1.06 -36.57 4.82
N SER A 139 1.00 -37.87 4.81
CA SER A 139 1.67 -38.72 3.81
C SER A 139 0.99 -38.61 2.44
N ASP A 140 -0.22 -38.04 2.35
CA ASP A 140 -0.93 -37.84 1.10
C ASP A 140 -0.23 -36.73 0.27
N THR A 141 0.15 -37.11 -0.97
CA THR A 141 0.81 -36.20 -1.92
C THR A 141 -0.09 -35.06 -2.40
N ASN A 142 -1.41 -35.18 -2.23
CA ASN A 142 -2.39 -34.19 -2.62
C ASN A 142 -2.89 -33.35 -1.46
N ALA A 143 -2.34 -33.51 -0.26
CA ALA A 143 -2.75 -32.69 0.89
C ALA A 143 -2.51 -31.20 0.65
N ASN A 144 -3.41 -30.34 1.14
CA ASN A 144 -3.35 -28.90 0.94
C ASN A 144 -2.05 -28.26 1.42
N GLU A 145 -1.52 -28.74 2.55
CA GLU A 145 -0.24 -28.27 3.09
C GLU A 145 0.93 -28.54 2.15
N LYS A 146 0.97 -29.68 1.49
CA LYS A 146 1.99 -30.01 0.50
C LYS A 146 1.86 -29.15 -0.75
N THR A 147 0.64 -28.89 -1.17
CA THR A 147 0.35 -28.01 -2.30
C THR A 147 0.79 -26.58 -2.02
N ALA A 148 0.53 -26.07 -0.80
CA ALA A 148 0.99 -24.75 -0.37
C ALA A 148 2.53 -24.68 -0.33
N LEU A 149 3.22 -25.72 0.14
CA LEU A 149 4.68 -25.78 0.15
C LEU A 149 5.29 -25.81 -1.25
N ARG A 150 4.65 -26.47 -2.21
CA ARG A 150 5.07 -26.41 -3.62
C ARG A 150 5.05 -24.99 -4.17
N LEU A 151 4.00 -24.23 -3.87
CA LEU A 151 3.95 -22.82 -4.23
C LEU A 151 5.09 -22.03 -3.58
N VAL A 152 5.33 -22.23 -2.28
CA VAL A 152 6.42 -21.57 -1.56
C VAL A 152 7.79 -21.91 -2.16
N ASN A 153 8.01 -23.17 -2.49
CA ASN A 153 9.27 -23.60 -3.13
C ASN A 153 9.48 -22.97 -4.50
N CYS A 154 8.42 -22.78 -5.28
CA CYS A 154 8.50 -22.07 -6.55
C CYS A 154 8.85 -20.57 -6.40
N LEU A 155 8.59 -19.98 -5.25
CA LEU A 155 8.96 -18.60 -4.91
C LEU A 155 10.39 -18.46 -4.35
N GLN A 156 11.01 -19.54 -3.91
CA GLN A 156 12.33 -19.52 -3.27
C GLN A 156 13.54 -19.60 -4.20
N PRO A 157 13.49 -20.23 -5.39
CA PRO A 157 14.66 -20.38 -6.25
C PRO A 157 15.32 -19.06 -6.62
N VAL A 158 16.58 -19.13 -6.99
CA VAL A 158 17.34 -17.95 -7.44
C VAL A 158 16.64 -17.29 -8.61
N GLY A 159 16.28 -16.01 -8.45
CA GLY A 159 15.52 -15.24 -9.43
C GLY A 159 14.01 -15.23 -9.22
N ALA A 160 13.43 -16.20 -8.51
CA ALA A 160 12.04 -16.15 -8.14
C ALA A 160 11.83 -15.19 -6.96
N LYS A 161 10.83 -14.34 -7.05
CA LYS A 161 10.57 -13.32 -6.04
C LYS A 161 9.10 -12.90 -6.04
N LEU A 162 8.69 -12.38 -4.91
CA LEU A 162 7.48 -11.59 -4.76
C LEU A 162 7.91 -10.17 -4.41
N SER A 163 7.54 -9.21 -5.23
CA SER A 163 7.77 -7.79 -4.97
C SER A 163 6.51 -6.99 -5.24
N PHE A 164 6.23 -6.00 -4.40
CA PHE A 164 5.14 -5.05 -4.60
C PHE A 164 5.48 -3.73 -3.92
N ARG A 165 4.78 -2.67 -4.30
CA ARG A 165 4.80 -1.40 -3.60
C ARG A 165 3.50 -1.23 -2.84
N ASP A 166 3.61 -0.63 -1.66
CA ASP A 166 2.46 -0.19 -0.89
C ASP A 166 1.90 1.12 -1.45
N GLU A 167 0.65 1.38 -1.14
CA GLU A 167 -0.03 2.64 -1.45
C GLU A 167 -0.78 3.11 -0.21
N GLU A 168 -0.69 4.41 0.07
CA GLU A 168 -1.32 5.07 1.19
C GLU A 168 -2.07 6.31 0.70
N ASP A 169 -3.33 6.41 1.06
CA ASP A 169 -4.14 7.58 0.76
C ASP A 169 -3.89 8.66 1.81
N GLN A 170 -3.24 9.74 1.41
CA GLN A 170 -3.02 10.88 2.28
C GLN A 170 -4.16 11.87 2.18
N VAL A 171 -4.85 12.07 3.29
CA VAL A 171 -5.88 13.09 3.40
C VAL A 171 -5.25 14.39 3.89
N SER A 172 -5.64 15.51 3.30
CA SER A 172 -5.20 16.83 3.77
C SER A 172 -6.37 17.76 4.01
N ALA A 173 -6.35 18.43 5.16
CA ALA A 173 -7.27 19.48 5.52
C ALA A 173 -6.57 20.84 5.51
N GLN A 174 -7.30 21.90 5.09
CA GLN A 174 -6.77 23.26 5.05
C GLN A 174 -7.62 24.14 5.93
N TYR A 175 -6.97 24.82 6.87
CA TYR A 175 -7.60 25.74 7.81
C TYR A 175 -7.11 27.15 7.53
N PHE A 176 -8.04 28.10 7.42
CA PHE A 176 -7.75 29.50 7.22
C PHE A 176 -7.98 30.26 8.51
N CYS A 177 -6.91 30.67 9.17
CA CYS A 177 -6.93 31.44 10.40
C CYS A 177 -6.88 32.92 10.05
N ARG A 178 -8.03 33.62 10.08
CA ARG A 178 -8.09 35.05 9.79
C ARG A 178 -8.02 35.86 11.08
N VAL A 179 -7.06 36.77 11.14
CA VAL A 179 -6.91 37.75 12.20
C VAL A 179 -7.33 39.14 11.67
N ARG A 180 -8.46 39.63 12.15
CA ARG A 180 -8.99 40.93 11.74
C ARG A 180 -8.11 42.07 12.28
N SER A 181 -8.26 43.30 11.69
CA SER A 181 -7.48 44.48 12.05
C SER A 181 -7.55 44.82 13.56
N GLY A 182 -8.73 44.69 14.18
CA GLY A 182 -8.92 44.95 15.60
C GLY A 182 -8.40 43.89 16.58
N HIS A 183 -8.00 42.72 16.07
CA HIS A 183 -7.58 41.58 16.90
C HIS A 183 -6.07 41.42 16.94
N ALA A 184 -5.54 40.81 18.02
CA ALA A 184 -4.12 40.46 18.20
C ALA A 184 -3.13 41.64 18.07
N ASN A 185 -3.53 42.82 18.50
CA ASN A 185 -2.68 44.04 18.46
C ASN A 185 -1.95 44.31 19.78
N PHE A 186 -2.07 43.40 20.75
CA PHE A 186 -1.43 43.51 22.05
C PHE A 186 -0.69 42.23 22.38
N SER A 187 0.40 42.37 23.14
CA SER A 187 1.19 41.24 23.62
C SER A 187 1.56 41.48 25.08
N ASN A 188 1.46 40.41 25.88
CA ASN A 188 1.93 40.40 27.28
C ASN A 188 3.44 40.15 27.42
N ASN A 189 4.15 40.05 26.29
CA ASN A 189 5.60 39.84 26.34
C ASN A 189 6.29 41.02 27.02
N PRO A 190 7.20 40.78 27.98
CA PRO A 190 7.97 41.82 28.69
C PRO A 190 8.79 42.73 27.77
N THR A 191 9.08 42.33 26.56
CA THR A 191 9.72 43.17 25.52
C THR A 191 8.75 44.16 24.87
N PHE A 192 7.46 43.91 24.95
CA PHE A 192 6.42 44.75 24.41
C PHE A 192 5.82 45.72 25.44
N VAL A 193 5.54 45.23 26.64
CA VAL A 193 4.98 46.03 27.76
C VAL A 193 5.87 46.01 29.00
N SER A 194 5.77 47.06 29.77
CA SER A 194 6.32 47.11 31.14
C SER A 194 5.41 46.32 32.07
N GLY A 195 5.92 45.28 32.71
CA GLY A 195 5.14 44.35 33.56
C GLY A 195 4.44 44.98 34.76
N SER A 196 4.93 46.09 35.30
CA SER A 196 4.35 46.79 36.46
C SER A 196 3.28 47.80 36.13
N GLU A 197 3.30 48.41 34.94
CA GLU A 197 2.40 49.50 34.58
C GLU A 197 1.59 49.25 33.32
N ASN A 198 1.75 48.13 32.67
CA ASN A 198 1.11 47.79 31.36
C ASN A 198 1.32 48.83 30.28
N LYS A 199 2.40 49.62 30.37
CA LYS A 199 2.76 50.63 29.39
C LYS A 199 3.60 50.02 28.25
N LEU A 200 3.34 50.46 27.02
CA LEU A 200 4.17 50.13 25.90
C LEU A 200 5.61 50.57 26.12
N ARG A 201 6.59 49.67 26.01
CA ARG A 201 8.01 50.01 26.14
C ARG A 201 8.52 50.95 25.06
N VAL A 202 7.94 50.87 23.85
CA VAL A 202 8.30 51.70 22.74
C VAL A 202 7.22 52.76 22.54
N GLU A 203 7.50 53.98 22.90
CA GLU A 203 6.54 55.09 22.89
C GLU A 203 6.01 55.41 21.49
N LYS A 204 6.84 55.21 20.44
CA LYS A 204 6.45 55.36 19.04
C LYS A 204 5.35 54.40 18.59
N MET A 205 5.04 53.38 19.36
CA MET A 205 3.97 52.41 19.08
C MET A 205 2.62 52.83 19.69
N ARG A 206 2.53 53.94 20.36
CA ARG A 206 1.26 54.46 20.86
C ARG A 206 0.31 54.78 19.70
N GLY A 207 -0.93 54.30 19.78
CA GLY A 207 -1.95 54.44 18.76
C GLY A 207 -1.98 53.33 17.69
N ASN A 208 -0.84 52.84 17.23
CA ASN A 208 -0.76 51.72 16.29
C ASN A 208 0.40 50.78 16.63
N PRO A 209 0.26 49.98 17.68
CA PRO A 209 1.28 49.03 18.08
C PRO A 209 1.47 47.93 17.04
N ASN A 210 2.71 47.48 16.90
CA ASN A 210 3.05 46.35 16.03
C ASN A 210 3.28 45.11 16.88
N THR A 211 2.51 44.08 16.68
CA THR A 211 2.72 42.74 17.23
C THR A 211 3.22 41.80 16.13
N PHE A 212 3.77 40.67 16.51
CA PHE A 212 4.30 39.69 15.57
C PHE A 212 3.69 38.33 15.89
N ILE A 213 3.01 37.76 14.90
CA ILE A 213 2.46 36.41 14.97
C ILE A 213 3.58 35.46 14.59
N THR A 214 3.91 34.54 15.49
CA THR A 214 5.01 33.57 15.33
C THR A 214 4.53 32.15 15.14
N SER A 215 3.33 31.84 15.67
CA SER A 215 2.77 30.51 15.64
C SER A 215 1.25 30.51 15.54
N VAL A 216 0.69 29.42 15.04
CA VAL A 216 -0.73 29.14 15.01
C VAL A 216 -0.97 27.80 15.66
N GLN A 217 -1.93 27.73 16.55
CA GLN A 217 -2.33 26.52 17.24
C GLN A 217 -3.77 26.18 16.88
N LEU A 218 -4.03 24.93 16.57
CA LEU A 218 -5.37 24.42 16.30
C LEU A 218 -5.84 23.58 17.48
N TYR A 219 -7.05 23.85 17.93
CA TYR A 219 -7.68 23.16 19.04
C TYR A 219 -8.96 22.48 18.56
N ASN A 220 -9.27 21.32 19.15
CA ASN A 220 -10.56 20.67 18.96
C ASN A 220 -11.63 21.31 19.86
N ASP A 221 -12.87 20.81 19.76
CA ASP A 221 -14.00 21.32 20.54
C ASP A 221 -13.83 21.09 22.05
N ASN A 222 -13.01 20.12 22.46
CA ASN A 222 -12.65 19.86 23.85
C ASN A 222 -11.52 20.74 24.36
N GLN A 223 -11.05 21.71 23.57
CA GLN A 223 -9.91 22.59 23.88
C GLN A 223 -8.56 21.87 24.02
N GLU A 224 -8.43 20.70 23.41
CA GLU A 224 -7.15 20.01 23.31
C GLU A 224 -6.41 20.49 22.06
N MET A 225 -5.12 20.73 22.18
CA MET A 225 -4.28 21.17 21.07
C MET A 225 -4.02 19.99 20.12
N VAL A 226 -4.55 20.10 18.90
CA VAL A 226 -4.44 19.08 17.86
C VAL A 226 -3.20 19.28 17.01
N ALA A 227 -2.86 20.54 16.72
CA ALA A 227 -1.72 20.87 15.88
C ALA A 227 -1.14 22.23 16.24
N VAL A 228 0.17 22.38 16.02
CA VAL A 228 0.89 23.64 16.12
C VAL A 228 1.74 23.85 14.87
N ALA A 229 1.67 25.06 14.32
CA ALA A 229 2.50 25.47 13.19
C ALA A 229 3.29 26.72 13.56
N ASN A 230 4.59 26.73 13.34
CA ASN A 230 5.44 27.90 13.49
C ASN A 230 5.66 28.57 12.13
N LEU A 231 5.63 29.89 12.13
CA LEU A 231 5.95 30.68 10.94
C LEU A 231 7.47 30.82 10.81
N SER A 232 7.99 30.59 9.62
CA SER A 232 9.43 30.77 9.31
C SER A 232 9.87 32.22 9.48
N THR A 233 8.96 33.17 9.21
CA THR A 233 9.17 34.61 9.42
C THR A 233 8.01 35.14 10.21
N PRO A 234 8.23 35.83 11.33
CA PRO A 234 7.17 36.44 12.11
C PRO A 234 6.32 37.41 11.28
N LEU A 235 5.00 37.27 11.32
CA LEU A 235 4.08 38.10 10.57
C LEU A 235 3.71 39.34 11.38
N LYS A 236 4.08 40.53 10.88
CA LYS A 236 3.76 41.80 11.52
C LYS A 236 2.24 42.08 11.44
N LYS A 237 1.66 42.43 12.59
CA LYS A 237 0.25 42.74 12.75
C LYS A 237 0.06 44.10 13.47
N ASN A 238 -0.85 44.93 12.96
CA ASN A 238 -1.24 46.20 13.56
C ASN A 238 -2.71 46.49 13.28
N PHE A 239 -3.22 47.65 13.76
CA PHE A 239 -4.62 48.04 13.53
C PHE A 239 -4.97 48.34 12.07
N SER A 240 -3.98 48.61 11.23
CA SER A 240 -4.17 48.89 9.80
C SER A 240 -4.03 47.67 8.90
N SER A 241 -3.68 46.49 9.46
CA SER A 241 -3.43 45.29 8.71
C SER A 241 -4.29 44.12 9.18
N GLU A 242 -4.73 43.30 8.25
CA GLU A 242 -5.32 42.00 8.48
C GLU A 242 -4.33 40.90 8.08
N ALA A 243 -4.44 39.76 8.71
CA ALA A 243 -3.62 38.62 8.38
C ALA A 243 -4.49 37.36 8.19
N THR A 244 -4.23 36.62 7.14
CA THR A 244 -4.82 35.28 6.95
C THR A 244 -3.69 34.27 6.82
N ILE A 245 -3.69 33.29 7.71
CA ILE A 245 -2.68 32.23 7.74
C ILE A 245 -3.38 30.93 7.34
N LYS A 246 -2.87 30.31 6.30
CA LYS A 246 -3.34 28.99 5.85
C LYS A 246 -2.48 27.91 6.50
N VAL A 247 -3.11 27.04 7.25
CA VAL A 247 -2.49 25.84 7.82
C VAL A 247 -2.98 24.62 7.05
N LYS A 248 -2.06 23.87 6.48
CA LYS A 248 -2.36 22.58 5.83
C LYS A 248 -1.92 21.45 6.74
N LEU A 249 -2.84 20.60 7.13
CA LEU A 249 -2.56 19.33 7.81
C LEU A 249 -2.64 18.20 6.80
N THR A 250 -1.69 17.29 6.85
CA THR A 250 -1.68 16.05 6.06
C THR A 250 -1.58 14.89 7.03
N TYR A 251 -2.50 13.94 6.92
CA TYR A 251 -2.61 12.77 7.80
C TYR A 251 -3.19 11.56 7.05
#